data_03d2b15935f870e1cb41271f855e3780
#
_entry.id   03d2b15935f870e1cb41271f855e3780
#
_cell.length_a   1.000
_cell.length_b   1.000
_cell.length_c   1.000
_cell.angle_alpha   90.00
_cell.angle_beta   90.00
_cell.angle_gamma   90.00
#
_symmetry.space_group_name_H-M   'P 1'
#
loop_
_entity.id
_entity.type
_entity.pdbx_description
1 polymer ?
#
loop_
_entity_poly.entity_id
_entity_poly.type
_entity_poly.pdbx_seq_one_letter_code
_entity_poly.pdbx_strand_id
1 'polypeptide(L)'
;MGQATDQEIKDALERKGHYALNWEDLDKIELPTGVISSMYRVGDPTRAESPTVFKVFYPPGCTIEAHTHDCDYTEIILEGSQRVGATWHHAGDIRIGLANRGYGPLVAGPEGTTVLFMFATGAWPAIKLGSNDGSTLGSDILEAHFEKVQAGEDS
;
A
#
# COMPACT_ATOMS: atom_id res chain seq x y z
N MET A 1 -13.67 -2.41 -16.94
CA MET A 1 -13.76 -1.00 -16.53
C MET A 1 -12.82 -0.77 -15.37
N GLY A 2 -12.10 0.34 -15.38
CA GLY A 2 -11.24 0.73 -14.27
C GLY A 2 -12.05 1.18 -13.06
N GLN A 3 -11.38 1.34 -11.94
CA GLN A 3 -11.99 1.90 -10.75
C GLN A 3 -12.35 3.38 -10.97
N ALA A 4 -13.19 3.93 -10.10
CA ALA A 4 -13.56 5.35 -10.15
C ALA A 4 -12.33 6.24 -10.03
N THR A 5 -12.32 7.36 -10.74
CA THR A 5 -11.24 8.34 -10.65
C THR A 5 -11.31 9.09 -9.33
N ASP A 6 -10.19 9.71 -8.93
CA ASP A 6 -10.15 10.51 -7.73
C ASP A 6 -11.14 11.69 -7.80
N GLN A 7 -11.31 12.29 -8.97
CA GLN A 7 -12.27 13.38 -9.13
C GLN A 7 -13.71 12.90 -8.97
N GLU A 8 -14.03 11.72 -9.50
CA GLU A 8 -15.37 11.13 -9.34
C GLU A 8 -15.67 10.83 -7.86
N ILE A 9 -14.68 10.32 -7.14
CA ILE A 9 -14.83 10.05 -5.70
C ILE A 9 -14.99 11.35 -4.92
N LYS A 10 -14.17 12.35 -5.21
CA LYS A 10 -14.27 13.67 -4.58
C LYS A 10 -15.65 14.28 -4.79
N ASP A 11 -16.16 14.27 -6.01
CA ASP A 11 -17.47 14.82 -6.34
C ASP A 11 -18.59 14.09 -5.60
N ALA A 12 -18.49 12.76 -5.48
CA ALA A 12 -19.46 11.96 -4.75
C ALA A 12 -19.44 12.29 -3.25
N LEU A 13 -18.25 12.47 -2.68
CA LEU A 13 -18.09 12.83 -1.26
C LEU A 13 -18.67 14.21 -0.99
N GLU A 14 -18.43 15.20 -1.86
CA GLU A 14 -18.97 16.54 -1.71
C GLU A 14 -20.50 16.55 -1.81
N ARG A 15 -21.07 15.70 -2.66
CA ARG A 15 -22.51 15.64 -2.89
C ARG A 15 -23.23 14.87 -1.79
N LYS A 16 -22.67 13.74 -1.32
CA LYS A 16 -23.37 12.82 -0.41
C LYS A 16 -22.74 12.71 0.98
N GLY A 17 -21.52 13.18 1.16
CA GLY A 17 -20.81 13.07 2.42
C GLY A 17 -20.14 11.72 2.68
N HIS A 18 -20.36 10.73 1.82
CA HIS A 18 -19.74 9.42 1.93
C HIS A 18 -19.68 8.72 0.58
N TYR A 19 -18.81 7.71 0.48
CA TYR A 19 -18.64 6.89 -0.70
C TYR A 19 -18.35 5.46 -0.27
N ALA A 20 -19.14 4.51 -0.79
CA ALA A 20 -18.97 3.09 -0.45
C ALA A 20 -18.35 2.34 -1.62
N LEU A 21 -17.42 1.45 -1.32
CA LEU A 21 -16.81 0.56 -2.31
C LEU A 21 -16.42 -0.76 -1.64
N ASN A 22 -16.16 -1.76 -2.46
CA ASN A 22 -15.64 -3.04 -2.02
C ASN A 22 -14.22 -3.20 -2.58
N TRP A 23 -13.39 -4.02 -1.95
CA TRP A 23 -12.05 -4.30 -2.46
C TRP A 23 -12.09 -4.78 -3.91
N GLU A 24 -13.15 -5.46 -4.31
CA GLU A 24 -13.30 -5.95 -5.68
C GLU A 24 -13.54 -4.82 -6.70
N ASP A 25 -13.93 -3.63 -6.24
CA ASP A 25 -14.10 -2.46 -7.11
C ASP A 25 -12.78 -1.77 -7.40
N LEU A 26 -11.73 -2.11 -6.67
CA LEU A 26 -10.40 -1.52 -6.81
C LEU A 26 -9.53 -2.34 -7.75
N ASP A 27 -8.68 -1.66 -8.51
CA ASP A 27 -7.70 -2.33 -9.35
C ASP A 27 -6.71 -3.12 -8.49
N LYS A 28 -6.37 -4.31 -8.96
CA LYS A 28 -5.36 -5.17 -8.33
C LYS A 28 -4.12 -5.12 -9.19
N ILE A 29 -3.04 -4.58 -8.63
CA ILE A 29 -1.77 -4.42 -9.33
C ILE A 29 -0.83 -5.51 -8.89
N GLU A 30 -0.40 -6.34 -9.84
CA GLU A 30 0.56 -7.40 -9.58
C GLU A 30 1.95 -6.94 -10.01
N LEU A 31 2.89 -6.98 -9.07
CA LEU A 31 4.29 -6.68 -9.36
C LEU A 31 4.99 -7.92 -9.91
N PRO A 32 6.16 -7.74 -10.58
CA PRO A 32 6.94 -8.90 -11.09
C PRO A 32 7.30 -9.92 -10.01
N THR A 33 7.35 -9.51 -8.76
CA THR A 33 7.63 -10.39 -7.61
C THR A 33 6.44 -11.25 -7.20
N GLY A 34 5.25 -11.02 -7.78
CA GLY A 34 4.01 -11.68 -7.38
C GLY A 34 3.23 -10.96 -6.29
N VAL A 35 3.75 -9.86 -5.79
CA VAL A 35 3.04 -9.00 -4.82
C VAL A 35 1.83 -8.37 -5.50
N ILE A 36 0.66 -8.44 -4.85
CA ILE A 36 -0.59 -7.90 -5.38
C ILE A 36 -1.09 -6.81 -4.45
N SER A 37 -1.34 -5.62 -4.99
CA SER A 37 -1.75 -4.46 -4.19
C SER A 37 -3.01 -3.80 -4.72
N SER A 38 -3.85 -3.34 -3.80
CA SER A 38 -4.98 -2.44 -4.08
C SER A 38 -4.94 -1.31 -3.07
N MET A 39 -5.42 -0.12 -3.45
CA MET A 39 -5.40 1.03 -2.54
C MET A 39 -6.61 1.92 -2.67
N TYR A 40 -6.88 2.67 -1.60
CA TYR A 40 -7.80 3.80 -1.63
C TYR A 40 -7.28 4.90 -0.68
N ARG A 41 -7.86 6.08 -0.77
CA ARG A 41 -7.52 7.21 0.09
C ARG A 41 -8.67 7.52 1.03
N VAL A 42 -8.36 8.02 2.22
CA VAL A 42 -9.37 8.41 3.20
C VAL A 42 -9.69 9.88 3.01
N GLY A 43 -10.98 10.19 2.81
CA GLY A 43 -11.42 11.55 2.52
C GLY A 43 -11.17 11.92 1.06
N ASP A 44 -10.85 13.19 0.81
CA ASP A 44 -10.60 13.70 -0.54
C ASP A 44 -9.32 13.07 -1.12
N PRO A 45 -9.45 12.20 -2.15
CA PRO A 45 -8.28 11.49 -2.69
C PRO A 45 -7.34 12.38 -3.51
N THR A 46 -7.75 13.62 -3.81
CA THR A 46 -6.91 14.55 -4.57
C THR A 46 -5.93 15.32 -3.68
N ARG A 47 -6.04 15.19 -2.37
CA ARG A 47 -5.19 15.91 -1.42
C ARG A 47 -4.00 15.05 -1.01
N ALA A 48 -2.80 15.65 -1.04
CA ALA A 48 -1.57 14.97 -0.66
C ALA A 48 -1.59 14.50 0.81
N GLU A 49 -2.30 15.21 1.67
CA GLU A 49 -2.37 14.93 3.11
C GLU A 49 -3.34 13.79 3.45
N SER A 50 -4.19 13.40 2.52
CA SER A 50 -5.17 12.34 2.79
C SER A 50 -4.49 11.01 3.08
N PRO A 51 -4.92 10.29 4.12
CA PRO A 51 -4.35 8.97 4.41
C PRO A 51 -4.55 7.99 3.27
N THR A 52 -3.64 7.04 3.14
CA THR A 52 -3.68 6.01 2.11
C THR A 52 -3.78 4.64 2.75
N VAL A 53 -4.68 3.80 2.24
CA VAL A 53 -4.87 2.44 2.74
C VAL A 53 -4.56 1.46 1.62
N PHE A 54 -3.65 0.51 1.90
CA PHE A 54 -3.31 -0.57 0.98
C PHE A 54 -3.74 -1.92 1.57
N LYS A 55 -4.23 -2.79 0.71
CA LYS A 55 -4.30 -4.21 1.00
C LYS A 55 -3.29 -4.90 0.08
N VAL A 56 -2.35 -5.61 0.67
CA VAL A 56 -1.23 -6.20 -0.06
C VAL A 56 -1.16 -7.70 0.24
N PHE A 57 -1.03 -8.49 -0.81
CA PHE A 57 -0.71 -9.91 -0.69
C PHE A 57 0.74 -10.13 -1.09
N TYR A 58 1.51 -10.76 -0.21
CA TYR A 58 2.87 -11.23 -0.46
C TYR A 58 2.84 -12.75 -0.62
N PRO A 59 3.29 -13.30 -1.76
CA PRO A 59 3.30 -14.75 -1.95
C PRO A 59 4.25 -15.46 -0.97
N PRO A 60 4.06 -16.79 -0.77
CA PRO A 60 4.91 -17.54 0.16
C PRO A 60 6.40 -17.33 -0.10
N GLY A 61 7.16 -17.04 0.95
CA GLY A 61 8.60 -16.83 0.88
C GLY A 61 9.05 -15.55 0.22
N CYS A 62 8.13 -14.68 -0.22
CA CYS A 62 8.48 -13.40 -0.82
C CYS A 62 9.30 -12.56 0.15
N THR A 63 10.41 -12.01 -0.34
CA THR A 63 11.29 -11.16 0.46
C THR A 63 11.25 -9.74 -0.06
N ILE A 64 11.03 -8.80 0.85
CA ILE A 64 11.09 -7.37 0.57
C ILE A 64 12.26 -6.80 1.34
N GLU A 65 13.15 -6.11 0.67
CA GLU A 65 14.34 -5.53 1.28
C GLU A 65 13.98 -4.46 2.31
N ALA A 66 14.89 -4.22 3.24
CA ALA A 66 14.70 -3.19 4.27
C ALA A 66 14.48 -1.82 3.62
N HIS A 67 13.51 -1.09 4.13
CA HIS A 67 13.11 0.21 3.56
C HIS A 67 12.45 1.08 4.61
N THR A 68 12.06 2.28 4.22
CA THR A 68 11.31 3.22 5.04
C THR A 68 10.24 3.92 4.19
N HIS A 69 9.45 4.78 4.83
CA HIS A 69 8.45 5.63 4.18
C HIS A 69 8.56 7.06 4.72
N ASP A 70 8.06 8.03 3.96
CA ASP A 70 8.11 9.45 4.35
C ASP A 70 6.91 9.89 5.22
N CYS A 71 6.11 8.96 5.70
CA CYS A 71 5.03 9.26 6.63
C CYS A 71 4.88 8.13 7.65
N ASP A 72 4.20 8.44 8.74
CA ASP A 72 3.85 7.45 9.75
C ASP A 72 2.85 6.46 9.16
N TYR A 73 2.85 5.24 9.66
CA TYR A 73 1.97 4.19 9.13
C TYR A 73 1.69 3.14 10.18
N THR A 74 0.68 2.34 9.92
CA THR A 74 0.44 1.11 10.66
C THR A 74 0.25 -0.05 9.68
N GLU A 75 0.57 -1.24 10.14
CA GLU A 75 0.48 -2.48 9.37
C GLU A 75 -0.26 -3.50 10.21
N ILE A 76 -1.30 -4.10 9.63
CA ILE A 76 -2.11 -5.11 10.30
C ILE A 76 -2.09 -6.36 9.45
N ILE A 77 -1.68 -7.49 10.05
CA ILE A 77 -1.70 -8.76 9.33
C ILE A 77 -3.12 -9.30 9.39
N LEU A 78 -3.73 -9.48 8.22
CA LEU A 78 -5.08 -10.03 8.09
C LEU A 78 -5.07 -11.55 8.00
N GLU A 79 -4.10 -12.11 7.26
CA GLU A 79 -3.96 -13.56 7.06
C GLU A 79 -2.50 -13.92 6.91
N GLY A 80 -2.17 -15.15 7.30
CA GLY A 80 -0.82 -15.67 7.16
C GLY A 80 0.15 -15.15 8.20
N SER A 81 1.42 -15.06 7.82
CA SER A 81 2.48 -14.62 8.71
C SER A 81 3.60 -13.95 7.91
N GLN A 82 4.37 -13.10 8.59
CA GLN A 82 5.57 -12.51 8.01
C GLN A 82 6.61 -12.29 9.08
N ARG A 83 7.86 -12.35 8.67
CA ARG A 83 8.99 -11.98 9.52
C ARG A 83 9.44 -10.58 9.16
N VAL A 84 9.59 -9.72 10.16
CA VAL A 84 10.13 -8.37 10.00
C VAL A 84 11.43 -8.33 10.79
N GLY A 85 12.56 -8.19 10.08
CA GLY A 85 13.85 -8.39 10.73
C GLY A 85 13.94 -9.80 11.30
N ALA A 86 14.07 -9.92 12.61
CA ALA A 86 14.15 -11.21 13.32
C ALA A 86 12.83 -11.65 13.96
N THR A 87 11.78 -10.84 13.87
CA THR A 87 10.53 -11.06 14.59
C THR A 87 9.43 -11.55 13.67
N TRP A 88 8.77 -12.66 14.05
CA TRP A 88 7.60 -13.17 13.32
C TRP A 88 6.32 -12.51 13.83
N HIS A 89 5.46 -12.13 12.89
CA HIS A 89 4.14 -11.59 13.14
C HIS A 89 3.10 -12.47 12.47
N HIS A 90 1.93 -12.57 13.07
CA HIS A 90 0.84 -13.44 12.63
C HIS A 90 -0.46 -12.66 12.52
N ALA A 91 -1.49 -13.29 11.96
CA ALA A 91 -2.79 -12.65 11.80
C ALA A 91 -3.27 -12.02 13.11
N GLY A 92 -3.71 -10.77 13.03
CA GLY A 92 -4.11 -9.97 14.19
C GLY A 92 -3.01 -9.10 14.79
N ASP A 93 -1.74 -9.35 14.43
CA ASP A 93 -0.65 -8.51 14.91
C ASP A 93 -0.67 -7.16 14.21
N ILE A 94 -0.37 -6.12 14.98
CA ILE A 94 -0.33 -4.73 14.52
C ILE A 94 1.07 -4.19 14.74
N ARG A 95 1.62 -3.56 13.73
CA ARG A 95 2.91 -2.89 13.83
C ARG A 95 2.71 -1.41 13.46
N ILE A 96 3.21 -0.53 14.32
CA ILE A 96 3.13 0.92 14.13
C ILE A 96 4.53 1.41 13.78
N GLY A 97 4.68 2.14 12.67
CA GLY A 97 5.96 2.65 12.22
C GLY A 97 5.96 4.16 12.06
N LEU A 98 7.10 4.76 12.38
CA LEU A 98 7.30 6.20 12.21
C LEU A 98 7.96 6.49 10.87
N ALA A 99 7.67 7.68 10.35
CA ALA A 99 8.32 8.20 9.15
C ALA A 99 9.84 8.16 9.29
N ASN A 100 10.50 7.82 8.20
CA ASN A 100 11.97 7.86 8.09
C ASN A 100 12.72 6.93 9.07
N ARG A 101 12.02 5.92 9.59
CA ARG A 101 12.62 4.86 10.40
C ARG A 101 12.61 3.57 9.60
N GLY A 102 13.78 3.04 9.32
CA GLY A 102 13.93 1.83 8.53
C GLY A 102 13.43 0.58 9.23
N TYR A 103 12.96 -0.39 8.47
CA TYR A 103 12.53 -1.69 8.97
C TYR A 103 12.70 -2.76 7.90
N GLY A 104 12.68 -3.99 8.34
CA GLY A 104 12.83 -5.14 7.46
C GLY A 104 14.20 -5.81 7.61
N PRO A 105 14.57 -6.70 6.69
CA PRO A 105 13.76 -7.14 5.54
C PRO A 105 12.48 -7.85 5.97
N LEU A 106 11.51 -7.89 5.06
CA LEU A 106 10.24 -8.59 5.26
C LEU A 106 10.31 -9.92 4.52
N VAL A 107 9.86 -11.00 5.15
CA VAL A 107 9.78 -12.31 4.51
C VAL A 107 8.40 -12.89 4.79
N ALA A 108 7.63 -13.13 3.75
CA ALA A 108 6.32 -13.78 3.88
C ALA A 108 6.50 -15.22 4.32
N GLY A 109 5.60 -15.69 5.19
CA GLY A 109 5.62 -17.07 5.68
C GLY A 109 5.23 -18.09 4.62
N PRO A 110 5.15 -19.39 5.01
CA PRO A 110 4.92 -20.48 4.06
C PRO A 110 3.55 -20.43 3.37
N GLU A 111 2.60 -19.69 3.91
CA GLU A 111 1.25 -19.54 3.33
C GLU A 111 1.08 -18.19 2.63
N GLY A 112 2.15 -17.39 2.58
CA GLY A 112 2.06 -16.00 2.19
C GLY A 112 1.52 -15.15 3.32
N THR A 113 1.26 -13.88 3.05
CA THR A 113 0.64 -12.97 4.03
C THR A 113 -0.19 -11.92 3.33
N THR A 114 -1.35 -11.62 3.91
CA THR A 114 -2.20 -10.52 3.47
C THR A 114 -2.17 -9.45 4.56
N VAL A 115 -1.81 -8.24 4.18
CA VAL A 115 -1.54 -7.15 5.10
C VAL A 115 -2.36 -5.93 4.73
N LEU A 116 -2.86 -5.23 5.73
CA LEU A 116 -3.48 -3.92 5.57
C LEU A 116 -2.48 -2.87 6.03
N PHE A 117 -2.07 -1.99 5.13
CA PHE A 117 -1.25 -0.82 5.46
C PHE A 117 -2.11 0.43 5.50
N MET A 118 -1.91 1.26 6.52
CA MET A 118 -2.55 2.57 6.59
C MET A 118 -1.45 3.61 6.75
N PHE A 119 -1.24 4.39 5.70
CA PHE A 119 -0.26 5.48 5.68
C PHE A 119 -0.94 6.79 6.03
N ALA A 120 -0.31 7.59 6.88
CA ALA A 120 -0.90 8.83 7.39
C ALA A 120 -1.15 9.88 6.30
N THR A 121 -0.42 9.81 5.18
CA THR A 121 -0.55 10.74 4.06
C THR A 121 -0.40 10.01 2.71
N GLY A 122 -0.28 10.76 1.65
CA GLY A 122 0.04 10.22 0.32
C GLY A 122 1.51 9.90 0.11
N ALA A 123 2.36 10.09 1.12
CA ALA A 123 3.81 9.81 1.01
C ALA A 123 4.16 8.34 1.31
N TRP A 124 3.37 7.44 0.74
CA TRP A 124 3.48 5.99 0.97
C TRP A 124 4.62 5.28 0.23
N PRO A 125 5.17 5.79 -0.91
CA PRO A 125 6.18 5.01 -1.63
C PRO A 125 7.36 4.60 -0.74
N ALA A 126 7.80 3.36 -0.91
CA ALA A 126 8.90 2.79 -0.16
C ALA A 126 10.23 3.40 -0.61
N ILE A 127 11.15 3.57 0.33
CA ILE A 127 12.50 4.08 0.08
C ILE A 127 13.48 3.03 0.59
N LYS A 128 14.23 2.41 -0.32
CA LYS A 128 15.17 1.35 0.02
C LYS A 128 16.32 1.90 0.86
N LEU A 129 16.65 1.18 1.93
CA LEU A 129 17.78 1.53 2.79
C LEU A 129 19.11 1.05 2.21
N GLY A 130 20.15 1.82 2.49
CA GLY A 130 21.52 1.43 2.13
C GLY A 130 21.83 1.49 0.64
N SER A 131 20.98 2.15 -0.15
CA SER A 131 21.18 2.29 -1.59
C SER A 131 21.13 3.75 -1.99
N ASN A 132 22.00 4.12 -2.93
CA ASN A 132 22.01 5.47 -3.50
C ASN A 132 21.32 5.51 -4.87
N ASP A 133 20.72 4.41 -5.31
CA ASP A 133 20.11 4.31 -6.63
C ASP A 133 18.66 4.77 -6.67
N GLY A 134 18.08 5.15 -5.52
CA GLY A 134 16.71 5.62 -5.45
C GLY A 134 15.66 4.53 -5.63
N SER A 135 16.03 3.26 -5.42
CA SER A 135 15.11 2.15 -5.58
C SER A 135 13.86 2.30 -4.67
N THR A 136 12.69 2.12 -5.25
CA THR A 136 11.41 2.22 -4.57
C THR A 136 10.75 0.87 -4.32
N LEU A 137 11.45 -0.23 -4.61
CA LEU A 137 10.97 -1.60 -4.40
C LEU A 137 9.62 -1.88 -5.06
N GLY A 138 9.42 -1.32 -6.26
CA GLY A 138 8.17 -1.49 -7.01
C GLY A 138 7.14 -0.40 -6.75
N SER A 139 7.36 0.49 -5.78
CA SER A 139 6.43 1.59 -5.51
C SER A 139 6.26 2.52 -6.71
N ASP A 140 7.29 2.68 -7.53
CA ASP A 140 7.22 3.46 -8.76
C ASP A 140 6.22 2.88 -9.76
N ILE A 141 6.11 1.56 -9.85
CA ILE A 141 5.15 0.87 -10.71
C ILE A 141 3.74 1.13 -10.19
N LEU A 142 3.54 1.00 -8.88
CA LEU A 142 2.25 1.26 -8.23
C LEU A 142 1.84 2.72 -8.41
N GLU A 143 2.77 3.64 -8.15
CA GLU A 143 2.51 5.07 -8.26
C GLU A 143 2.12 5.46 -9.68
N ALA A 144 2.84 4.98 -10.68
CA ALA A 144 2.53 5.25 -12.09
C ALA A 144 1.13 4.75 -12.47
N HIS A 145 0.74 3.56 -11.97
CA HIS A 145 -0.59 3.02 -12.23
C HIS A 145 -1.67 3.90 -11.60
N PHE A 146 -1.49 4.26 -10.34
CA PHE A 146 -2.49 5.06 -9.62
C PHE A 146 -2.60 6.48 -10.17
N GLU A 147 -1.53 7.05 -10.71
CA GLU A 147 -1.58 8.32 -11.42
C GLU A 147 -2.47 8.24 -12.66
N LYS A 148 -2.39 7.13 -13.41
CA LYS A 148 -3.26 6.92 -14.58
C LYS A 148 -4.72 6.82 -14.17
N VAL A 149 -5.02 6.09 -13.12
CA VAL A 149 -6.39 5.98 -12.59
C VAL A 149 -6.90 7.35 -12.17
N GLN A 150 -6.08 8.11 -11.46
CA GLN A 150 -6.41 9.46 -11.01
C GLN A 150 -6.74 10.39 -12.18
N ALA A 151 -6.02 10.26 -13.27
CA ALA A 151 -6.24 11.06 -14.48
C ALA A 151 -7.40 10.53 -15.34
N GLY A 152 -8.00 9.39 -14.98
CA GLY A 152 -9.09 8.78 -15.75
C GLY A 152 -8.62 7.99 -16.96
N GLU A 153 -7.34 7.63 -17.03
CA GLU A 153 -6.81 6.82 -18.12
C GLU A 153 -6.99 5.33 -17.82
N ASP A 154 -7.45 4.58 -18.84
CA ASP A 154 -7.51 3.12 -18.75
C ASP A 154 -6.11 2.53 -18.92
N SER A 155 -5.80 1.57 -18.11
CA SER A 155 -4.53 0.85 -18.19
C SER A 155 -4.54 -0.17 -19.32
#